data_2845a41705283ef58c1cd10925db33d5
#
_entry.id   2845a41705283ef58c1cd10925db33d5
#
_cell.length_a   1.000
_cell.length_b   1.000
_cell.length_c   1.000
_cell.angle_alpha   90.00
_cell.angle_beta   90.00
_cell.angle_gamma   90.00
#
_symmetry.space_group_name_H-M   'P 1'
#
loop_
_entity.id
_entity.type
_entity.pdbx_description
1 polymer ?
#
loop_
_entity_poly.entity_id
_entity_poly.type
_entity_poly.pdbx_seq_one_letter_code
_entity_poly.pdbx_strand_id
1 'polypeptide(L)'
;IALTEEGNALMPAIREFLRANARLENQISAITEKSAQTIRVAAYASIAMRWMPEILYRFRRVCPHIDVDLRTVDHELEPFELLEAWRTDVIFAARQSGFACDWTPLHNDAMYAILPADYPTDGRETFPITEYEGRDFLMPYGRFDIDVGAAFRKYGVRPVIRPCHVDDETVIRMVGKGLGISMMAEMMIRGKLSGVKTLPVSPGVSRELGMGLRPGGELPEGIARLRECVLEFIGEL
;
A
#
# COMPACT_ATOMS: atom_id res chain seq x y z
N ILE A 1 0.54 9.98 24.51
CA ILE A 1 1.58 9.46 25.43
C ILE A 1 2.88 9.48 24.64
N ALA A 2 3.91 10.20 25.11
CA ALA A 2 5.23 10.23 24.50
C ALA A 2 6.20 9.44 25.39
N LEU A 3 7.25 8.87 24.79
CA LEU A 3 8.33 8.21 25.53
C LEU A 3 9.19 9.26 26.24
N THR A 4 9.73 8.89 27.40
CA THR A 4 10.77 9.68 28.07
C THR A 4 12.09 9.62 27.30
N GLU A 5 13.09 10.43 27.67
CA GLU A 5 14.41 10.42 27.05
C GLU A 5 15.08 9.05 27.21
N GLU A 6 14.99 8.47 28.39
CA GLU A 6 15.49 7.11 28.69
C GLU A 6 14.70 6.05 27.89
N GLY A 7 13.38 6.21 27.74
CA GLY A 7 12.56 5.35 26.91
C GLY A 7 12.99 5.38 25.44
N ASN A 8 13.29 6.56 24.90
CA ASN A 8 13.81 6.71 23.54
C ASN A 8 15.22 6.07 23.38
N ALA A 9 16.08 6.22 24.38
CA ALA A 9 17.42 5.61 24.37
C ALA A 9 17.39 4.07 24.41
N LEU A 10 16.38 3.47 25.05
CA LEU A 10 16.21 2.02 25.13
C LEU A 10 15.52 1.41 23.90
N MET A 11 14.80 2.20 23.12
CA MET A 11 14.02 1.70 21.97
C MET A 11 14.83 0.90 20.94
N PRO A 12 16.09 1.27 20.58
CA PRO A 12 16.90 0.46 19.68
C PRO A 12 17.14 -0.96 20.21
N ALA A 13 17.52 -1.08 21.48
CA ALA A 13 17.78 -2.39 22.12
C ALA A 13 16.49 -3.22 22.26
N ILE A 14 15.38 -2.59 22.61
CA ILE A 14 14.07 -3.26 22.68
C ILE A 14 13.66 -3.79 21.29
N ARG A 15 13.84 -2.99 20.24
CA ARG A 15 13.57 -3.44 18.87
C ARG A 15 14.44 -4.62 18.46
N GLU A 16 15.72 -4.59 18.80
CA GLU A 16 16.64 -5.69 18.52
C GLU A 16 16.23 -6.99 19.26
N PHE A 17 15.86 -6.89 20.53
CA PHE A 17 15.33 -8.01 21.30
C PHE A 17 14.05 -8.58 20.69
N LEU A 18 13.08 -7.73 20.33
CA LEU A 18 11.83 -8.17 19.70
C LEU A 18 12.09 -8.85 18.35
N ARG A 19 13.06 -8.35 17.57
CA ARG A 19 13.49 -8.99 16.32
C ARG A 19 14.10 -10.36 16.56
N ALA A 20 14.98 -10.48 17.57
CA ALA A 20 15.59 -11.76 17.92
C ALA A 20 14.56 -12.78 18.42
N ASN A 21 13.60 -12.34 19.24
CA ASN A 21 12.50 -13.18 19.71
C ASN A 21 11.62 -13.68 18.55
N ALA A 22 11.23 -12.80 17.64
CA ALA A 22 10.43 -13.16 16.46
C ALA A 22 11.19 -14.14 15.54
N ARG A 23 12.52 -13.99 15.40
CA ARG A 23 13.35 -14.98 14.68
C ARG A 23 13.30 -16.35 15.33
N LEU A 24 13.45 -16.40 16.66
CA LEU A 24 13.41 -17.65 17.41
C LEU A 24 12.05 -18.33 17.27
N GLU A 25 10.96 -17.60 17.43
CA GLU A 25 9.60 -18.12 17.24
C GLU A 25 9.39 -18.70 15.84
N ASN A 26 9.86 -17.98 14.79
CA ASN A 26 9.80 -18.49 13.42
C ASN A 26 10.64 -19.75 13.22
N GLN A 27 11.83 -19.84 13.84
CA GLN A 27 12.65 -21.06 13.78
C GLN A 27 12.00 -22.23 14.53
N ILE A 28 11.39 -21.98 15.68
CA ILE A 28 10.64 -23.00 16.42
C ILE A 28 9.47 -23.49 15.59
N SER A 29 8.68 -22.60 14.99
CA SER A 29 7.57 -22.95 14.10
C SER A 29 8.06 -23.81 12.93
N ALA A 30 9.15 -23.42 12.27
CA ALA A 30 9.73 -24.18 11.16
C ALA A 30 10.22 -25.58 11.57
N ILE A 31 10.61 -25.78 12.84
CA ILE A 31 11.07 -27.08 13.37
C ILE A 31 9.90 -27.94 13.85
N THR A 32 8.89 -27.32 14.47
CA THR A 32 7.76 -28.02 15.10
C THR A 32 6.62 -28.31 14.12
N GLU A 33 6.41 -27.42 13.16
CA GLU A 33 5.40 -27.57 12.11
C GLU A 33 5.98 -28.30 10.89
N LYS A 34 6.08 -29.62 10.97
CA LYS A 34 6.30 -30.49 9.79
C LYS A 34 5.10 -30.53 8.82
N SER A 35 4.05 -29.74 9.05
CA SER A 35 2.87 -29.65 8.20
C SER A 35 2.46 -28.19 8.03
N ALA A 36 2.50 -27.69 6.80
CA ALA A 36 2.12 -26.37 6.30
C ALA A 36 3.06 -25.22 6.70
N GLN A 37 4.06 -24.95 5.84
CA GLN A 37 4.71 -23.66 5.85
C GLN A 37 3.66 -22.58 5.53
N THR A 38 3.57 -21.56 6.38
CA THR A 38 2.70 -20.41 6.13
C THR A 38 3.56 -19.21 5.77
N ILE A 39 3.30 -18.60 4.60
CA ILE A 39 3.92 -17.33 4.20
C ILE A 39 3.00 -16.19 4.65
N ARG A 40 3.50 -15.32 5.50
CA ARG A 40 2.77 -14.13 5.96
C ARG A 40 3.00 -12.98 4.98
N VAL A 41 1.92 -12.49 4.40
CA VAL A 41 1.91 -11.43 3.40
C VAL A 41 1.14 -10.23 3.93
N ALA A 42 1.75 -9.05 3.91
CA ALA A 42 1.06 -7.79 4.17
C ALA A 42 0.96 -6.99 2.86
N ALA A 43 -0.24 -6.56 2.50
CA ALA A 43 -0.48 -5.86 1.24
C ALA A 43 -1.42 -4.68 1.41
N TYR A 44 -1.19 -3.61 0.65
CA TYR A 44 -2.17 -2.54 0.50
C TYR A 44 -3.50 -3.09 0.00
N ALA A 45 -4.61 -2.52 0.46
CA ALA A 45 -5.96 -2.96 0.12
C ALA A 45 -6.18 -3.03 -1.41
N SER A 46 -5.67 -2.06 -2.18
CA SER A 46 -5.74 -2.06 -3.64
C SER A 46 -5.07 -3.27 -4.28
N ILE A 47 -3.88 -3.63 -3.79
CA ILE A 47 -3.11 -4.79 -4.26
C ILE A 47 -3.79 -6.09 -3.82
N ALA A 48 -4.21 -6.17 -2.54
CA ALA A 48 -4.91 -7.32 -2.00
C ALA A 48 -6.19 -7.63 -2.80
N MET A 49 -6.94 -6.60 -3.19
CA MET A 49 -8.18 -6.74 -3.94
C MET A 49 -7.94 -7.10 -5.43
N ARG A 50 -6.91 -6.53 -6.06
CA ARG A 50 -6.73 -6.59 -7.52
C ARG A 50 -5.78 -7.68 -7.99
N TRP A 51 -4.70 -7.93 -7.26
CA TRP A 51 -3.64 -8.84 -7.67
C TRP A 51 -3.63 -10.15 -6.90
N MET A 52 -3.80 -10.07 -5.58
CA MET A 52 -3.60 -11.24 -4.72
C MET A 52 -4.53 -12.41 -5.02
N PRO A 53 -5.80 -12.25 -5.41
CA PRO A 53 -6.66 -13.39 -5.73
C PRO A 53 -6.09 -14.27 -6.84
N GLU A 54 -5.60 -13.67 -7.93
CA GLU A 54 -5.01 -14.41 -9.05
C GLU A 54 -3.63 -14.97 -8.69
N ILE A 55 -2.79 -14.17 -8.03
CA ILE A 55 -1.46 -14.62 -7.58
C ILE A 55 -1.59 -15.83 -6.65
N LEU A 56 -2.48 -15.77 -5.66
CA LEU A 56 -2.71 -16.87 -4.72
C LEU A 56 -3.32 -18.10 -5.39
N TYR A 57 -4.20 -17.90 -6.37
CA TYR A 57 -4.73 -19.00 -7.16
C TYR A 57 -3.61 -19.75 -7.91
N ARG A 58 -2.69 -19.02 -8.56
CA ARG A 58 -1.52 -19.61 -9.24
C ARG A 58 -0.58 -20.29 -8.25
N PHE A 59 -0.26 -19.61 -7.16
CA PHE A 59 0.63 -20.12 -6.12
C PHE A 59 0.12 -21.43 -5.52
N ARG A 60 -1.16 -21.52 -5.19
CA ARG A 60 -1.77 -22.75 -4.64
C ARG A 60 -1.67 -23.95 -5.58
N ARG A 61 -1.60 -23.72 -6.89
CA ARG A 61 -1.43 -24.80 -7.88
C ARG A 61 0.00 -25.35 -7.93
N VAL A 62 0.99 -24.51 -7.70
CA VAL A 62 2.40 -24.91 -7.73
C VAL A 62 2.93 -25.32 -6.36
N CYS A 63 2.37 -24.78 -5.28
CA CYS A 63 2.76 -25.06 -3.89
C CYS A 63 1.53 -25.37 -3.01
N PRO A 64 0.81 -26.49 -3.24
CA PRO A 64 -0.45 -26.79 -2.55
C PRO A 64 -0.27 -27.08 -1.06
N HIS A 65 0.95 -27.31 -0.61
CA HIS A 65 1.31 -27.61 0.79
C HIS A 65 1.76 -26.37 1.58
N ILE A 66 1.78 -25.19 0.95
CA ILE A 66 2.17 -23.94 1.58
C ILE A 66 0.95 -23.02 1.64
N ASP A 67 0.58 -22.62 2.86
CA ASP A 67 -0.49 -21.65 3.06
C ASP A 67 0.05 -20.22 2.97
N VAL A 68 -0.84 -19.28 2.62
CA VAL A 68 -0.53 -17.85 2.63
C VAL A 68 -1.52 -17.14 3.54
N ASP A 69 -0.99 -16.54 4.60
CA ASP A 69 -1.72 -15.63 5.48
C ASP A 69 -1.63 -14.21 4.92
N LEU A 70 -2.69 -13.79 4.23
CA LEU A 70 -2.79 -12.46 3.62
C LEU A 70 -3.47 -11.49 4.56
N ARG A 71 -2.74 -10.44 4.95
CA ARG A 71 -3.24 -9.32 5.73
C ARG A 71 -3.28 -8.05 4.87
N THR A 72 -4.41 -7.36 4.86
CA THR A 72 -4.50 -6.00 4.32
C THR A 72 -4.02 -4.98 5.35
N VAL A 73 -3.39 -3.94 4.87
CA VAL A 73 -2.90 -2.81 5.68
C VAL A 73 -3.39 -1.50 5.10
N ASP A 74 -3.76 -0.58 5.99
CA ASP A 74 -4.37 0.70 5.63
C ASP A 74 -3.40 1.88 5.82
N HIS A 75 -2.21 1.63 6.36
CA HIS A 75 -1.19 2.66 6.57
C HIS A 75 0.04 2.39 5.72
N GLU A 76 0.56 3.43 5.06
CA GLU A 76 1.63 3.30 4.05
C GLU A 76 2.94 2.76 4.62
N LEU A 77 3.24 3.03 5.89
CA LEU A 77 4.44 2.56 6.56
C LEU A 77 4.26 1.20 7.24
N GLU A 78 3.02 0.81 7.55
CA GLU A 78 2.73 -0.43 8.30
C GLU A 78 3.34 -1.69 7.67
N PRO A 79 3.32 -1.90 6.34
CA PRO A 79 3.94 -3.09 5.75
C PRO A 79 5.43 -3.19 6.09
N PHE A 80 6.14 -2.07 6.00
CA PHE A 80 7.57 -2.00 6.28
C PHE A 80 7.87 -2.23 7.76
N GLU A 81 7.07 -1.64 8.66
CA GLU A 81 7.17 -1.87 10.10
C GLU A 81 6.92 -3.34 10.46
N LEU A 82 5.93 -3.98 9.83
CA LEU A 82 5.67 -5.41 10.00
C LEU A 82 6.83 -6.28 9.48
N LEU A 83 7.43 -5.90 8.34
CA LEU A 83 8.57 -6.61 7.77
C LEU A 83 9.80 -6.52 8.68
N GLU A 84 10.13 -5.31 9.17
CA GLU A 84 11.22 -5.07 10.13
C GLU A 84 11.00 -5.79 11.46
N ALA A 85 9.74 -5.83 11.94
CA ALA A 85 9.37 -6.52 13.17
C ALA A 85 9.25 -8.05 13.01
N TRP A 86 9.57 -8.62 11.85
CA TRP A 86 9.43 -10.06 11.54
C TRP A 86 8.01 -10.61 11.67
N ARG A 87 7.01 -9.73 11.57
CA ARG A 87 5.59 -10.08 11.66
C ARG A 87 4.98 -10.42 10.30
N THR A 88 5.70 -10.13 9.22
CA THR A 88 5.38 -10.56 7.84
C THR A 88 6.65 -11.01 7.14
N ASP A 89 6.52 -11.82 6.09
CA ASP A 89 7.62 -12.35 5.31
C ASP A 89 7.77 -11.63 3.98
N VAL A 90 6.64 -11.19 3.41
CA VAL A 90 6.53 -10.49 2.14
C VAL A 90 5.61 -9.29 2.30
N ILE A 91 5.97 -8.17 1.69
CA ILE A 91 5.10 -6.99 1.62
C ILE A 91 4.79 -6.62 0.17
N PHE A 92 3.58 -6.10 -0.06
CA PHE A 92 3.18 -5.45 -1.29
C PHE A 92 2.66 -4.05 -0.97
N ALA A 93 3.40 -3.04 -1.39
CA ALA A 93 3.18 -1.65 -0.99
C ALA A 93 3.64 -0.66 -2.06
N ALA A 94 3.43 0.63 -1.84
CA ALA A 94 4.16 1.67 -2.53
C ALA A 94 5.53 1.85 -1.88
N ARG A 95 6.57 2.08 -2.71
CA ARG A 95 7.94 2.25 -2.22
C ARG A 95 8.06 3.43 -1.27
N GLN A 96 8.60 3.17 -0.09
CA GLN A 96 8.87 4.19 0.91
C GLN A 96 10.38 4.27 1.19
N SER A 97 10.87 5.49 1.44
CA SER A 97 12.26 5.72 1.85
C SER A 97 12.45 5.44 3.35
N GLY A 98 13.67 5.09 3.75
CA GLY A 98 14.03 4.93 5.16
C GLY A 98 13.88 3.49 5.68
N PHE A 99 13.43 2.55 4.88
CA PHE A 99 13.32 1.14 5.24
C PHE A 99 14.30 0.28 4.43
N ALA A 100 14.98 -0.63 5.13
CA ALA A 100 15.87 -1.60 4.48
C ALA A 100 15.06 -2.83 4.05
N CYS A 101 14.83 -2.98 2.74
CA CYS A 101 14.21 -4.17 2.17
C CYS A 101 14.77 -4.45 0.78
N ASP A 102 14.79 -5.73 0.37
CA ASP A 102 15.03 -6.14 -1.00
C ASP A 102 13.77 -5.86 -1.79
N TRP A 103 13.81 -4.80 -2.59
CA TRP A 103 12.67 -4.28 -3.31
C TRP A 103 12.64 -4.74 -4.76
N THR A 104 11.51 -5.27 -5.20
CA THR A 104 11.23 -5.60 -6.59
C THR A 104 10.11 -4.68 -7.08
N PRO A 105 10.38 -3.71 -7.96
CA PRO A 105 9.34 -2.86 -8.55
C PRO A 105 8.43 -3.69 -9.45
N LEU A 106 7.12 -3.47 -9.39
CA LEU A 106 6.13 -4.24 -10.14
C LEU A 106 5.27 -3.36 -11.06
N HIS A 107 4.83 -2.19 -10.62
CA HIS A 107 3.90 -1.35 -11.37
C HIS A 107 3.97 0.12 -10.92
N ASN A 108 3.75 1.04 -11.86
CA ASN A 108 3.54 2.45 -11.57
C ASN A 108 2.04 2.77 -11.58
N ASP A 109 1.47 2.98 -10.41
CA ASP A 109 0.05 3.22 -10.20
C ASP A 109 -0.23 4.73 -10.27
N ALA A 110 -0.88 5.18 -11.34
CA ALA A 110 -1.14 6.59 -11.59
C ALA A 110 -2.18 7.16 -10.62
N MET A 111 -2.05 8.45 -10.28
CA MET A 111 -3.00 9.16 -9.43
C MET A 111 -4.05 9.88 -10.27
N TYR A 112 -5.29 9.76 -9.86
CA TYR A 112 -6.47 10.34 -10.50
C TYR A 112 -7.17 11.31 -9.55
N ALA A 113 -7.65 12.41 -10.11
CA ALA A 113 -8.59 13.28 -9.43
C ALA A 113 -9.96 12.59 -9.36
N ILE A 114 -10.60 12.67 -8.20
CA ILE A 114 -11.98 12.25 -7.98
C ILE A 114 -12.82 13.50 -7.81
N LEU A 115 -13.74 13.71 -8.74
CA LEU A 115 -14.51 14.94 -8.89
C LEU A 115 -16.01 14.62 -8.90
N PRO A 116 -16.89 15.53 -8.47
CA PRO A 116 -18.33 15.40 -8.71
C PRO A 116 -18.63 15.19 -10.20
N ALA A 117 -19.67 14.45 -10.53
CA ALA A 117 -20.00 14.14 -11.93
C ALA A 117 -20.24 15.39 -12.80
N ASP A 118 -20.76 16.47 -12.20
CA ASP A 118 -21.05 17.76 -12.83
C ASP A 118 -19.88 18.76 -12.75
N TYR A 119 -18.72 18.35 -12.19
CA TYR A 119 -17.55 19.24 -12.09
C TYR A 119 -17.14 19.76 -13.48
N PRO A 120 -16.96 21.09 -13.65
CA PRO A 120 -16.61 21.67 -14.94
C PRO A 120 -15.17 21.29 -15.31
N THR A 121 -15.03 20.48 -16.35
CA THR A 121 -13.72 20.06 -16.87
C THR A 121 -13.42 20.67 -18.25
N ASP A 122 -14.38 21.35 -18.87
CA ASP A 122 -14.27 22.04 -20.17
C ASP A 122 -13.66 21.12 -21.26
N GLY A 123 -14.01 19.82 -21.22
CA GLY A 123 -13.52 18.81 -22.16
C GLY A 123 -12.07 18.35 -21.94
N ARG A 124 -11.44 18.74 -20.83
CA ARG A 124 -10.05 18.35 -20.51
C ARG A 124 -9.98 16.85 -20.22
N GLU A 125 -8.90 16.22 -20.68
CA GLU A 125 -8.59 14.81 -20.46
C GLU A 125 -7.75 14.57 -19.19
N THR A 126 -7.20 15.63 -18.58
CA THR A 126 -6.41 15.58 -17.35
C THR A 126 -6.87 16.66 -16.38
N PHE A 127 -6.56 16.46 -15.10
CA PHE A 127 -6.85 17.41 -14.03
C PHE A 127 -5.55 18.05 -13.53
N PRO A 128 -5.36 19.38 -13.73
CA PRO A 128 -4.17 20.07 -13.25
C PRO A 128 -4.08 20.01 -11.73
N ILE A 129 -2.95 19.58 -11.19
CA ILE A 129 -2.74 19.48 -9.74
C ILE A 129 -2.92 20.83 -9.04
N THR A 130 -2.66 21.93 -9.74
CA THR A 130 -2.86 23.29 -9.24
C THR A 130 -4.31 23.63 -8.93
N GLU A 131 -5.27 22.93 -9.51
CA GLU A 131 -6.69 23.13 -9.24
C GLU A 131 -7.15 22.62 -7.87
N TYR A 132 -6.31 21.89 -7.16
CA TYR A 132 -6.55 21.56 -5.76
C TYR A 132 -6.30 22.75 -4.81
N GLU A 133 -5.61 23.80 -5.25
CA GLU A 133 -5.29 24.96 -4.40
C GLU A 133 -6.54 25.56 -3.78
N GLY A 134 -6.58 25.62 -2.44
CA GLY A 134 -7.69 26.17 -1.67
C GLY A 134 -9.01 25.40 -1.75
N ARG A 135 -9.07 24.24 -2.43
CA ARG A 135 -10.27 23.40 -2.51
C ARG A 135 -10.40 22.50 -1.29
N ASP A 136 -11.64 22.21 -0.89
CA ASP A 136 -11.94 21.19 0.11
C ASP A 136 -11.51 19.82 -0.44
N PHE A 137 -10.48 19.25 0.18
CA PHE A 137 -9.91 17.95 -0.19
C PHE A 137 -10.28 16.91 0.86
N LEU A 138 -11.09 15.92 0.46
CA LEU A 138 -11.51 14.84 1.32
C LEU A 138 -10.39 13.78 1.41
N MET A 139 -9.85 13.60 2.61
CA MET A 139 -8.77 12.65 2.88
C MET A 139 -9.32 11.43 3.62
N PRO A 140 -9.26 10.22 3.04
CA PRO A 140 -9.74 9.00 3.69
C PRO A 140 -8.90 8.61 4.91
N TYR A 141 -9.42 7.71 5.73
CA TYR A 141 -8.79 7.14 6.93
C TYR A 141 -8.38 8.17 8.00
N GLY A 142 -8.81 9.42 7.89
CA GLY A 142 -8.55 10.49 8.88
C GLY A 142 -7.10 10.91 9.01
N ARG A 143 -6.23 10.52 8.08
CA ARG A 143 -4.80 10.81 8.09
C ARG A 143 -4.27 11.21 6.73
N PHE A 144 -3.14 11.88 6.74
CA PHE A 144 -2.51 12.39 5.54
C PHE A 144 -1.84 11.25 4.76
N ASP A 145 -2.27 11.03 3.53
CA ASP A 145 -1.64 10.10 2.60
C ASP A 145 -0.26 10.62 2.18
N ILE A 146 0.77 9.77 2.32
CA ILE A 146 2.17 10.16 2.06
C ILE A 146 2.38 10.51 0.59
N ASP A 147 1.80 9.73 -0.33
CA ASP A 147 2.00 9.90 -1.77
C ASP A 147 1.26 11.15 -2.27
N VAL A 148 0.01 11.36 -1.84
CA VAL A 148 -0.77 12.58 -2.11
C VAL A 148 -0.06 13.81 -1.54
N GLY A 149 0.42 13.71 -0.30
CA GLY A 149 1.14 14.80 0.33
C GLY A 149 2.47 15.12 -0.34
N ALA A 150 3.19 14.12 -0.82
CA ALA A 150 4.41 14.33 -1.59
C ALA A 150 4.12 15.05 -2.91
N ALA A 151 3.02 14.68 -3.59
CA ALA A 151 2.58 15.36 -4.80
C ALA A 151 2.25 16.84 -4.54
N PHE A 152 1.43 17.14 -3.54
CA PHE A 152 1.11 18.52 -3.21
C PHE A 152 2.34 19.36 -2.83
N ARG A 153 3.26 18.81 -2.02
CA ARG A 153 4.53 19.48 -1.69
C ARG A 153 5.39 19.75 -2.92
N LYS A 154 5.53 18.76 -3.80
CA LYS A 154 6.34 18.86 -5.03
C LYS A 154 5.88 20.02 -5.93
N TYR A 155 4.58 20.23 -6.02
CA TYR A 155 4.00 21.25 -6.89
C TYR A 155 3.57 22.53 -6.16
N GLY A 156 3.82 22.62 -4.85
CA GLY A 156 3.52 23.82 -4.04
C GLY A 156 2.03 24.08 -3.84
N VAL A 157 1.18 23.04 -3.93
CA VAL A 157 -0.28 23.13 -3.84
C VAL A 157 -0.74 22.94 -2.39
N ARG A 158 -1.69 23.73 -1.93
CA ARG A 158 -2.22 23.75 -0.57
C ARG A 158 -3.75 23.64 -0.55
N PRO A 159 -4.30 22.43 -0.67
CA PRO A 159 -5.74 22.23 -0.51
C PRO A 159 -6.15 22.42 0.95
N VAL A 160 -7.45 22.64 1.17
CA VAL A 160 -8.07 22.63 2.50
C VAL A 160 -8.35 21.16 2.86
N ILE A 161 -7.49 20.56 3.65
CA ILE A 161 -7.63 19.14 4.01
C ILE A 161 -8.83 18.95 4.94
N ARG A 162 -9.73 18.03 4.54
CA ARG A 162 -10.88 17.56 5.32
C ARG A 162 -10.64 16.09 5.65
N PRO A 163 -10.09 15.76 6.83
CA PRO A 163 -9.88 14.36 7.21
C PRO A 163 -11.21 13.65 7.43
N CYS A 164 -11.38 12.52 6.75
CA CYS A 164 -12.57 11.68 6.84
C CYS A 164 -12.16 10.32 7.43
N HIS A 165 -12.74 9.95 8.58
CA HIS A 165 -12.45 8.66 9.25
C HIS A 165 -13.28 7.52 8.64
N VAL A 166 -13.24 7.42 7.33
CA VAL A 166 -13.95 6.44 6.50
C VAL A 166 -13.02 5.94 5.39
N ASP A 167 -13.42 4.87 4.71
CA ASP A 167 -12.68 4.27 3.60
C ASP A 167 -12.79 5.08 2.28
N ASP A 168 -12.02 4.66 1.29
CA ASP A 168 -11.98 5.29 -0.03
C ASP A 168 -13.34 5.28 -0.73
N GLU A 169 -14.10 4.17 -0.63
CA GLU A 169 -15.41 4.08 -1.28
C GLU A 169 -16.39 5.09 -0.72
N THR A 170 -16.38 5.27 0.59
CA THR A 170 -17.22 6.26 1.27
C THR A 170 -16.82 7.68 0.85
N VAL A 171 -15.50 7.98 0.77
CA VAL A 171 -15.02 9.28 0.28
C VAL A 171 -15.47 9.51 -1.17
N ILE A 172 -15.37 8.52 -2.05
CA ILE A 172 -15.87 8.62 -3.43
C ILE A 172 -17.36 9.00 -3.45
N ARG A 173 -18.18 8.37 -2.62
CA ARG A 173 -19.62 8.70 -2.49
C ARG A 173 -19.85 10.12 -1.97
N MET A 174 -19.03 10.58 -1.03
CA MET A 174 -19.07 11.96 -0.51
C MET A 174 -18.71 12.97 -1.61
N VAL A 175 -17.66 12.70 -2.40
CA VAL A 175 -17.31 13.50 -3.58
C VAL A 175 -18.48 13.55 -4.55
N GLY A 176 -19.13 12.43 -4.84
CA GLY A 176 -20.32 12.36 -5.70
C GLY A 176 -21.51 13.19 -5.22
N LYS A 177 -21.51 13.59 -3.94
CA LYS A 177 -22.50 14.53 -3.36
C LYS A 177 -22.01 15.98 -3.29
N GLY A 178 -20.83 16.27 -3.87
CA GLY A 178 -20.28 17.63 -3.90
C GLY A 178 -19.69 18.12 -2.57
N LEU A 179 -19.34 17.20 -1.64
CA LEU A 179 -18.78 17.59 -0.34
C LEU A 179 -17.30 18.01 -0.43
N GLY A 180 -16.67 17.85 -1.58
CA GLY A 180 -15.28 18.19 -1.86
C GLY A 180 -14.76 17.38 -3.05
N ILE A 181 -13.46 17.42 -3.25
CA ILE A 181 -12.75 16.61 -4.25
C ILE A 181 -11.70 15.74 -3.56
N SER A 182 -11.19 14.72 -4.26
CA SER A 182 -10.14 13.85 -3.71
C SER A 182 -9.13 13.46 -4.78
N MET A 183 -8.07 12.73 -4.38
CA MET A 183 -7.08 12.15 -5.27
C MET A 183 -6.85 10.71 -4.82
N MET A 184 -6.93 9.76 -5.75
CA MET A 184 -6.75 8.33 -5.45
C MET A 184 -5.96 7.65 -6.55
N ALA A 185 -5.30 6.57 -6.21
CA ALA A 185 -4.57 5.76 -7.17
C ALA A 185 -5.52 5.00 -8.10
N GLU A 186 -5.10 4.77 -9.35
CA GLU A 186 -5.89 4.09 -10.38
C GLU A 186 -6.40 2.72 -9.93
N MET A 187 -5.56 1.95 -9.24
CA MET A 187 -5.94 0.63 -8.75
C MET A 187 -7.11 0.66 -7.75
N MET A 188 -7.29 1.75 -7.00
CA MET A 188 -8.45 1.91 -6.11
C MET A 188 -9.74 2.18 -6.89
N ILE A 189 -9.64 2.90 -8.00
CA ILE A 189 -10.79 3.43 -8.73
C ILE A 189 -11.17 2.61 -9.97
N ARG A 190 -10.38 1.59 -10.36
CA ARG A 190 -10.73 0.70 -11.49
C ARG A 190 -12.07 0.02 -11.24
N GLY A 191 -13.04 0.33 -12.11
CA GLY A 191 -14.40 -0.19 -12.06
C GLY A 191 -15.41 0.93 -12.34
N LYS A 192 -16.70 0.60 -12.30
CA LYS A 192 -17.75 1.61 -12.48
C LYS A 192 -17.94 2.40 -11.18
N LEU A 193 -17.41 3.61 -11.14
CA LEU A 193 -17.73 4.58 -10.10
C LEU A 193 -19.00 5.33 -10.52
N SER A 194 -20.03 5.34 -9.67
CA SER A 194 -21.26 6.10 -9.92
C SER A 194 -21.20 7.47 -9.23
N GLY A 195 -21.67 8.50 -9.93
CA GLY A 195 -21.82 9.84 -9.36
C GLY A 195 -20.53 10.68 -9.30
N VAL A 196 -19.41 10.16 -9.81
CA VAL A 196 -18.14 10.89 -9.88
C VAL A 196 -17.54 10.84 -11.28
N LYS A 197 -16.67 11.80 -11.57
CA LYS A 197 -15.80 11.86 -12.73
C LYS A 197 -14.35 11.65 -12.25
N THR A 198 -13.56 10.91 -13.01
CA THR A 198 -12.15 10.69 -12.71
C THR A 198 -11.30 11.17 -13.87
N LEU A 199 -10.23 11.89 -13.59
CA LEU A 199 -9.26 12.36 -14.59
C LEU A 199 -7.84 12.09 -14.06
N PRO A 200 -6.91 11.65 -14.92
CA PRO A 200 -5.50 11.58 -14.54
C PRO A 200 -5.01 12.96 -14.07
N VAL A 201 -4.22 12.99 -13.00
CA VAL A 201 -3.63 14.24 -12.50
C VAL A 201 -2.48 14.68 -13.41
N SER A 202 -2.41 15.97 -13.70
CA SER A 202 -1.38 16.58 -14.55
C SER A 202 -0.62 17.69 -13.80
N PRO A 203 0.72 17.78 -13.86
CA PRO A 203 1.62 16.75 -14.42
C PRO A 203 1.45 15.39 -13.77
N GLY A 204 1.78 14.31 -14.47
CA GLY A 204 1.56 12.94 -14.01
C GLY A 204 2.15 12.69 -12.62
N VAL A 205 1.33 12.20 -11.73
CA VAL A 205 1.68 11.73 -10.38
C VAL A 205 1.42 10.23 -10.34
N SER A 206 2.36 9.47 -9.81
CA SER A 206 2.23 8.02 -9.62
C SER A 206 2.97 7.56 -8.38
N ARG A 207 2.63 6.39 -7.89
CA ARG A 207 3.37 5.68 -6.85
C ARG A 207 3.94 4.38 -7.43
N GLU A 208 5.18 4.06 -7.10
CA GLU A 208 5.82 2.80 -7.49
C GLU A 208 5.35 1.70 -6.55
N LEU A 209 4.53 0.78 -7.06
CA LEU A 209 4.13 -0.42 -6.35
C LEU A 209 5.16 -1.53 -6.55
N GLY A 210 5.41 -2.31 -5.51
CA GLY A 210 6.37 -3.39 -5.56
C GLY A 210 6.19 -4.41 -4.46
N MET A 211 7.05 -5.42 -4.54
CA MET A 211 7.19 -6.47 -3.55
C MET A 211 8.47 -6.22 -2.74
N GLY A 212 8.35 -6.20 -1.42
CA GLY A 212 9.48 -6.06 -0.51
C GLY A 212 9.71 -7.33 0.31
N LEU A 213 10.97 -7.69 0.47
CA LEU A 213 11.44 -8.81 1.28
C LEU A 213 12.49 -8.30 2.27
N ARG A 214 12.72 -9.04 3.37
CA ARG A 214 13.85 -8.71 4.25
C ARG A 214 15.17 -8.82 3.50
N PRO A 215 16.11 -7.88 3.72
CA PRO A 215 17.39 -7.91 3.04
C PRO A 215 18.26 -9.05 3.54
N GLY A 216 18.97 -9.68 2.60
CA GLY A 216 20.01 -10.68 2.88
C GLY A 216 19.49 -12.08 3.16
N GLY A 217 20.26 -13.06 2.74
CA GLY A 217 19.99 -14.49 2.91
C GLY A 217 19.40 -15.16 1.66
N GLU A 218 19.42 -16.49 1.67
CA GLU A 218 18.72 -17.29 0.66
C GLU A 218 17.20 -17.18 0.90
N LEU A 219 16.46 -16.99 -0.19
CA LEU A 219 15.01 -16.99 -0.12
C LEU A 219 14.50 -18.39 0.16
N PRO A 220 13.63 -18.59 1.18
CA PRO A 220 12.92 -19.83 1.36
C PRO A 220 12.20 -20.24 0.07
N GLU A 221 12.18 -21.54 -0.24
CA GLU A 221 11.62 -22.03 -1.51
C GLU A 221 10.20 -21.52 -1.77
N GLY A 222 9.33 -21.50 -0.75
CA GLY A 222 7.96 -20.99 -0.89
C GLY A 222 7.91 -19.51 -1.28
N ILE A 223 8.79 -18.67 -0.72
CA ILE A 223 8.85 -17.23 -1.06
C ILE A 223 9.41 -17.06 -2.47
N ALA A 224 10.39 -17.86 -2.89
CA ALA A 224 10.92 -17.83 -4.25
C ALA A 224 9.81 -18.18 -5.27
N ARG A 225 9.02 -19.22 -5.01
CA ARG A 225 7.88 -19.62 -5.84
C ARG A 225 6.77 -18.58 -5.87
N LEU A 226 6.45 -17.96 -4.72
CA LEU A 226 5.49 -16.86 -4.68
C LEU A 226 5.95 -15.69 -5.56
N ARG A 227 7.24 -15.33 -5.47
CA ARG A 227 7.84 -14.28 -6.30
C ARG A 227 7.74 -14.59 -7.79
N GLU A 228 7.99 -15.84 -8.21
CA GLU A 228 7.82 -16.28 -9.60
C GLU A 228 6.37 -16.06 -10.08
N CYS A 229 5.37 -16.53 -9.30
CA CYS A 229 3.95 -16.31 -9.61
C CYS A 229 3.58 -14.82 -9.73
N VAL A 230 4.17 -13.97 -8.86
CA VAL A 230 3.97 -12.52 -8.92
C VAL A 230 4.51 -11.95 -10.21
N LEU A 231 5.75 -12.28 -10.58
CA LEU A 231 6.40 -11.74 -11.78
C LEU A 231 5.72 -12.21 -13.06
N GLU A 232 5.27 -13.45 -13.12
CA GLU A 232 4.46 -13.98 -14.24
C GLU A 232 3.15 -13.20 -14.38
N PHE A 233 2.41 -13.03 -13.28
CA PHE A 233 1.15 -12.29 -13.29
C PHE A 233 1.33 -10.84 -13.75
N ILE A 234 2.36 -10.14 -13.24
CA ILE A 234 2.64 -8.74 -13.61
C ILE A 234 3.06 -8.63 -15.09
N GLY A 235 3.79 -9.62 -15.62
CA GLY A 235 4.16 -9.66 -17.04
C GLY A 235 2.99 -9.84 -18.01
N GLU A 236 1.80 -10.22 -17.52
CA GLU A 236 0.57 -10.40 -18.29
C GLU A 236 -0.40 -9.20 -18.20
N LEU A 237 -0.13 -8.20 -17.31
CA LEU A 237 -0.96 -6.99 -17.15
C LEU A 237 -0.69 -5.96 -18.25
#